data_50c7e0605c2cad2572b791096491f5ee
#
_entry.id   50c7e0605c2cad2572b791096491f5ee
#
_cell.length_a   1.000
_cell.length_b   1.000
_cell.length_c   1.000
_cell.angle_alpha   90.00
_cell.angle_beta   90.00
_cell.angle_gamma   90.00
#
_symmetry.space_group_name_H-M   'P 1'
#
loop_
_entity.id
_entity.type
_entity.pdbx_description
1 polymer ?
#
loop_
_entity_poly.entity_id
_entity_poly.type
_entity_poly.pdbx_seq_one_letter_code
_entity_poly.pdbx_strand_id
1 'polypeptide(L)'
;MKVRIFPDTDRYFQMGTSMNDREKVEMLLFLLQNVDVFAWSPYEVPGVDLEFIVHKLNVDPSFPPEKQKPRRASKEHVDAVNLEIQRLKKAGVIREIFFPKWLANTVVVKKKNGKWRVCVDFTDLNRACPKDPFSMPKIDQLVDATYGHLRMSFLDAFQGYHQIVLAPEDREKTTFISPGANYHYEVMPFGLKNAGAIYQQMMMRMF
;
A
#
# COMPACT_ATOMS: atom_id res chain seq x y z
N MET A 1 -19.10 -1.31 21.01
CA MET A 1 -18.43 -0.69 22.18
C MET A 1 -17.01 -0.34 21.82
N LYS A 2 -16.51 0.86 22.18
CA LYS A 2 -15.11 1.24 22.03
C LYS A 2 -14.35 0.93 23.34
N VAL A 3 -13.27 0.19 23.24
CA VAL A 3 -12.40 -0.13 24.37
C VAL A 3 -11.04 0.52 24.11
N ARG A 4 -10.68 1.50 24.94
CA ARG A 4 -9.39 2.20 24.84
C ARG A 4 -8.27 1.27 25.31
N ILE A 5 -7.17 1.20 24.53
CA ILE A 5 -6.05 0.28 24.82
C ILE A 5 -5.07 0.90 25.84
N PHE A 6 -4.78 2.19 25.66
CA PHE A 6 -3.92 2.96 26.56
C PHE A 6 -4.60 4.25 26.97
N PRO A 7 -4.51 4.66 28.26
CA PRO A 7 -5.25 5.81 28.81
C PRO A 7 -5.05 7.12 28.05
N ASP A 8 -3.83 7.37 27.59
CA ASP A 8 -3.41 8.66 27.02
C ASP A 8 -3.33 8.65 25.48
N THR A 9 -3.97 7.68 24.81
CA THR A 9 -3.94 7.55 23.35
C THR A 9 -5.35 7.43 22.77
N ASP A 10 -5.49 7.82 21.49
CA ASP A 10 -6.73 7.56 20.73
C ASP A 10 -6.77 6.14 20.14
N ARG A 11 -5.95 5.23 20.67
CA ARG A 11 -5.92 3.83 20.25
C ARG A 11 -7.02 3.07 20.97
N TYR A 12 -7.93 2.47 20.21
CA TYR A 12 -9.04 1.70 20.77
C TYR A 12 -9.41 0.53 19.86
N PHE A 13 -9.91 -0.54 20.47
CA PHE A 13 -10.59 -1.60 19.75
C PHE A 13 -12.09 -1.31 19.64
N GLN A 14 -12.68 -1.71 18.51
CA GLN A 14 -14.13 -1.71 18.34
C GLN A 14 -14.66 -3.13 18.51
N MET A 15 -15.49 -3.36 19.52
CA MET A 15 -16.07 -4.66 19.79
C MET A 15 -17.57 -4.66 19.53
N GLY A 16 -18.10 -5.77 19.03
CA GLY A 16 -19.54 -5.96 18.83
C GLY A 16 -20.31 -5.86 20.15
N THR A 17 -21.49 -5.26 20.09
CA THR A 17 -22.37 -5.12 21.27
C THR A 17 -23.19 -6.38 21.56
N SER A 18 -23.41 -7.22 20.56
CA SER A 18 -24.18 -8.48 20.65
C SER A 18 -23.43 -9.65 21.29
N MET A 19 -22.12 -9.50 21.54
CA MET A 19 -21.34 -10.50 22.26
C MET A 19 -21.77 -10.55 23.75
N ASN A 20 -21.78 -11.74 24.34
CA ASN A 20 -21.96 -11.86 25.78
C ASN A 20 -20.71 -11.39 26.55
N ASP A 21 -20.82 -11.20 27.86
CA ASP A 21 -19.72 -10.58 28.63
C ASP A 21 -18.48 -11.47 28.70
N ARG A 22 -18.64 -12.80 28.73
CA ARG A 22 -17.51 -13.74 28.66
C ARG A 22 -16.78 -13.63 27.32
N GLU A 23 -17.49 -13.64 26.20
CA GLU A 23 -16.90 -13.47 24.87
C GLU A 23 -16.17 -12.13 24.73
N LYS A 24 -16.74 -11.04 25.30
CA LYS A 24 -16.07 -9.72 25.31
C LYS A 24 -14.75 -9.75 26.06
N VAL A 25 -14.72 -10.38 27.24
CA VAL A 25 -13.49 -10.50 28.03
C VAL A 25 -12.43 -11.35 27.32
N GLU A 26 -12.82 -12.52 26.81
CA GLU A 26 -11.92 -13.41 26.08
C GLU A 26 -11.34 -12.72 24.84
N MET A 27 -12.17 -12.03 24.04
CA MET A 27 -11.73 -11.27 22.87
C MET A 27 -10.81 -10.11 23.26
N LEU A 28 -11.12 -9.37 24.31
CA LEU A 28 -10.30 -8.25 24.76
C LEU A 28 -8.93 -8.73 25.22
N LEU A 29 -8.86 -9.81 25.98
CA LEU A 29 -7.60 -10.41 26.41
C LEU A 29 -6.76 -10.85 25.22
N PHE A 30 -7.37 -11.53 24.25
CA PHE A 30 -6.69 -11.92 23.02
C PHE A 30 -6.12 -10.72 22.25
N LEU A 31 -6.90 -9.66 22.07
CA LEU A 31 -6.46 -8.44 21.36
C LEU A 31 -5.35 -7.70 22.11
N LEU A 32 -5.39 -7.67 23.45
CA LEU A 32 -4.36 -7.05 24.28
C LEU A 32 -3.04 -7.84 24.27
N GLN A 33 -3.12 -9.18 24.26
CA GLN A 33 -1.94 -10.05 24.16
C GLN A 33 -1.22 -9.93 22.81
N ASN A 34 -1.93 -9.51 21.76
CA ASN A 34 -1.42 -9.37 20.39
C ASN A 34 -1.47 -7.91 19.92
N VAL A 35 -1.32 -6.94 20.81
CA VAL A 35 -1.43 -5.51 20.49
C VAL A 35 -0.37 -5.03 19.50
N ASP A 36 0.77 -5.68 19.49
CA ASP A 36 1.93 -5.41 18.64
C ASP A 36 1.71 -5.74 17.16
N VAL A 37 0.72 -6.58 16.82
CA VAL A 37 0.37 -6.87 15.42
C VAL A 37 -0.50 -5.79 14.77
N PHE A 38 -0.99 -4.82 15.55
CA PHE A 38 -1.85 -3.74 15.04
C PHE A 38 -1.03 -2.47 14.79
N ALA A 39 -1.19 -1.87 13.61
CA ALA A 39 -0.61 -0.57 13.26
C ALA A 39 -1.68 0.52 13.31
N TRP A 40 -1.44 1.60 14.05
CA TRP A 40 -2.30 2.79 14.14
C TRP A 40 -1.80 3.94 13.27
N SER A 41 -0.54 3.87 12.84
CA SER A 41 0.06 4.89 11.97
C SER A 41 0.99 4.25 10.93
N PRO A 42 1.26 4.94 9.80
CA PRO A 42 2.19 4.46 8.77
C PRO A 42 3.64 4.28 9.28
N TYR A 43 3.96 4.83 10.42
CA TYR A 43 5.31 4.77 11.02
C TYR A 43 5.51 3.54 11.91
N GLU A 44 4.44 2.81 12.21
CA GLU A 44 4.47 1.61 13.07
C GLU A 44 4.57 0.32 12.27
N VAL A 45 4.63 0.43 10.94
CA VAL A 45 4.68 -0.73 10.05
C VAL A 45 6.15 -1.10 9.79
N PRO A 46 6.64 -2.26 10.28
CA PRO A 46 8.03 -2.65 10.14
C PRO A 46 8.43 -3.01 8.70
N GLY A 47 7.45 -3.27 7.82
CA GLY A 47 7.69 -3.85 6.51
C GLY A 47 7.89 -5.36 6.56
N VAL A 48 7.99 -5.96 5.38
CA VAL A 48 8.26 -7.40 5.22
C VAL A 48 9.76 -7.60 5.03
N ASP A 49 10.30 -8.68 5.59
CA ASP A 49 11.71 -9.03 5.46
C ASP A 49 12.12 -9.13 3.98
N LEU A 50 13.28 -8.56 3.64
CA LEU A 50 13.84 -8.56 2.30
C LEU A 50 14.15 -9.97 1.78
N GLU A 51 14.51 -10.90 2.68
CA GLU A 51 14.75 -12.30 2.32
C GLU A 51 13.43 -13.04 2.03
N PHE A 52 12.31 -12.56 2.59
CA PHE A 52 11.01 -13.16 2.37
C PHE A 52 10.41 -12.78 1.02
N ILE A 53 10.40 -11.49 0.69
CA ILE A 53 9.90 -10.99 -0.59
C ILE A 53 10.42 -9.59 -0.94
N VAL A 54 10.79 -9.41 -2.20
CA VAL A 54 11.14 -8.11 -2.81
C VAL A 54 10.40 -7.99 -4.12
N HIS A 55 9.83 -6.83 -4.42
CA HIS A 55 9.20 -6.59 -5.71
C HIS A 55 10.23 -6.19 -6.77
N LYS A 56 10.33 -7.00 -7.83
CA LYS A 56 11.10 -6.71 -9.05
C LYS A 56 10.17 -6.38 -10.19
N LEU A 57 10.50 -5.32 -10.95
CA LEU A 57 9.65 -4.85 -12.06
C LEU A 57 9.79 -5.70 -13.31
N ASN A 58 10.93 -6.38 -13.51
CA ASN A 58 11.25 -7.14 -14.71
C ASN A 58 11.02 -6.33 -16.00
N VAL A 59 11.50 -5.08 -16.03
CA VAL A 59 11.35 -4.22 -17.21
C VAL A 59 12.09 -4.85 -18.38
N ASP A 60 11.41 -4.99 -19.52
CA ASP A 60 12.00 -5.48 -20.75
C ASP A 60 13.08 -4.50 -21.26
N PRO A 61 14.34 -4.93 -21.42
CA PRO A 61 15.42 -4.05 -21.84
C PRO A 61 15.23 -3.43 -23.23
N SER A 62 14.37 -3.97 -24.06
CA SER A 62 14.05 -3.41 -25.38
C SER A 62 13.20 -2.14 -25.31
N PHE A 63 12.53 -1.87 -24.17
CA PHE A 63 11.76 -0.65 -23.98
C PHE A 63 12.66 0.47 -23.47
N PRO A 64 12.78 1.57 -24.22
CA PRO A 64 13.52 2.74 -23.76
C PRO A 64 12.80 3.40 -22.57
N PRO A 65 13.55 4.02 -21.64
CA PRO A 65 12.94 4.81 -20.57
C PRO A 65 12.11 5.97 -21.12
N GLU A 66 10.92 6.16 -20.53
CA GLU A 66 9.98 7.19 -20.92
C GLU A 66 9.89 8.32 -19.88
N LYS A 67 9.88 9.56 -20.37
CA LYS A 67 9.66 10.75 -19.53
C LYS A 67 8.39 11.46 -19.99
N GLN A 68 7.34 11.34 -19.19
CA GLN A 68 6.09 12.04 -19.47
C GLN A 68 6.29 13.56 -19.36
N LYS A 69 5.68 14.30 -20.27
CA LYS A 69 5.68 15.76 -20.21
C LYS A 69 4.87 16.21 -18.98
N PRO A 70 5.38 17.18 -18.18
CA PRO A 70 4.64 17.69 -17.02
C PRO A 70 3.26 18.20 -17.40
N ARG A 71 2.23 17.78 -16.66
CA ARG A 71 0.85 18.24 -16.84
C ARG A 71 0.63 19.48 -15.97
N ARG A 72 -0.13 20.45 -16.50
CA ARG A 72 -0.58 21.61 -15.70
C ARG A 72 -1.56 21.13 -14.64
N ALA A 73 -1.35 21.53 -13.40
CA ALA A 73 -2.21 21.21 -12.26
C ALA A 73 -2.88 22.49 -11.71
N SER A 74 -4.11 22.37 -11.23
CA SER A 74 -4.75 23.44 -10.46
C SER A 74 -4.06 23.61 -9.11
N LYS A 75 -4.27 24.76 -8.46
CA LYS A 75 -3.72 25.03 -7.12
C LYS A 75 -4.14 23.95 -6.11
N GLU A 76 -5.41 23.55 -6.11
CA GLU A 76 -5.93 22.49 -5.22
C GLU A 76 -5.21 21.14 -5.42
N HIS A 77 -4.90 20.79 -6.68
CA HIS A 77 -4.15 19.59 -6.98
C HIS A 77 -2.70 19.67 -6.51
N VAL A 78 -2.06 20.83 -6.69
CA VAL A 78 -0.70 21.09 -6.18
C VAL A 78 -0.66 20.93 -4.67
N ASP A 79 -1.62 21.51 -3.96
CA ASP A 79 -1.70 21.44 -2.50
C ASP A 79 -1.92 19.99 -2.02
N ALA A 80 -2.79 19.23 -2.71
CA ALA A 80 -3.04 17.83 -2.43
C ALA A 80 -1.78 16.96 -2.63
N VAL A 81 -1.03 17.19 -3.72
CA VAL A 81 0.21 16.48 -4.00
C VAL A 81 1.27 16.81 -2.95
N ASN A 82 1.45 18.09 -2.58
CA ASN A 82 2.42 18.49 -1.56
C ASN A 82 2.13 17.85 -0.21
N LEU A 83 0.86 17.78 0.20
CA LEU A 83 0.46 17.14 1.45
C LEU A 83 0.80 15.63 1.44
N GLU A 84 0.52 14.96 0.32
CA GLU A 84 0.83 13.53 0.18
C GLU A 84 2.34 13.28 0.16
N ILE A 85 3.13 14.10 -0.53
CA ILE A 85 4.59 14.03 -0.53
C ILE A 85 5.16 14.15 0.89
N GLN A 86 4.69 15.11 1.67
CA GLN A 86 5.14 15.27 3.06
C GLN A 86 4.85 13.99 3.88
N ARG A 87 3.66 13.42 3.70
CA ARG A 87 3.26 12.18 4.37
C ARG A 87 4.15 11.00 3.97
N LEU A 88 4.38 10.81 2.67
CA LEU A 88 5.20 9.70 2.15
C LEU A 88 6.68 9.86 2.51
N LYS A 89 7.23 11.07 2.48
CA LYS A 89 8.60 11.37 2.94
C LYS A 89 8.77 11.05 4.42
N LYS A 90 7.85 11.51 5.25
CA LYS A 90 7.89 11.24 6.70
C LYS A 90 7.80 9.74 6.99
N ALA A 91 7.08 8.97 6.18
CA ALA A 91 6.98 7.52 6.30
C ALA A 91 8.17 6.76 5.66
N GLY A 92 9.15 7.44 5.06
CA GLY A 92 10.28 6.79 4.39
C GLY A 92 9.92 6.02 3.11
N VAL A 93 8.72 6.23 2.58
CA VAL A 93 8.18 5.51 1.43
C VAL A 93 8.76 5.99 0.11
N ILE A 94 9.16 7.27 0.05
CA ILE A 94 9.74 7.91 -1.13
C ILE A 94 11.04 8.63 -0.80
N ARG A 95 11.90 8.76 -1.82
CA ARG A 95 13.15 9.51 -1.77
C ARG A 95 13.26 10.45 -2.96
N GLU A 96 13.87 11.62 -2.75
CA GLU A 96 14.16 12.58 -3.81
C GLU A 96 15.25 12.06 -4.75
N ILE A 97 15.10 12.36 -6.05
CA ILE A 97 16.04 11.93 -7.08
C ILE A 97 16.28 13.05 -8.08
N PHE A 98 17.54 13.12 -8.57
CA PHE A 98 17.97 14.03 -9.62
C PHE A 98 18.25 13.26 -10.91
N PHE A 99 17.88 13.86 -12.05
CA PHE A 99 18.14 13.35 -13.39
C PHE A 99 17.62 11.91 -13.67
N PRO A 100 16.37 11.59 -13.31
CA PRO A 100 15.82 10.25 -13.52
C PRO A 100 15.73 9.92 -15.01
N LYS A 101 15.83 8.63 -15.35
CA LYS A 101 15.59 8.12 -16.70
C LYS A 101 14.10 7.93 -16.99
N TRP A 102 13.34 7.43 -16.02
CA TRP A 102 11.88 7.29 -16.06
C TRP A 102 11.22 8.44 -15.34
N LEU A 103 10.10 8.96 -15.85
CA LEU A 103 9.40 10.06 -15.20
C LEU A 103 7.90 10.01 -15.48
N ALA A 104 7.11 9.78 -14.45
CA ALA A 104 5.65 9.70 -14.51
C ALA A 104 4.97 10.96 -13.95
N ASN A 105 3.76 11.27 -14.39
CA ASN A 105 2.95 12.34 -13.80
C ASN A 105 2.19 11.85 -12.56
N THR A 106 1.93 12.77 -11.63
CA THR A 106 0.92 12.55 -10.59
C THR A 106 -0.49 12.79 -11.14
N VAL A 107 -1.45 12.00 -10.68
CA VAL A 107 -2.87 12.10 -11.00
C VAL A 107 -3.65 12.26 -9.70
N VAL A 108 -4.50 13.28 -9.65
CA VAL A 108 -5.28 13.62 -8.45
C VAL A 108 -6.75 13.33 -8.70
N VAL A 109 -7.36 12.48 -7.86
CA VAL A 109 -8.75 12.05 -7.98
C VAL A 109 -9.51 12.39 -6.71
N LYS A 110 -10.70 12.99 -6.83
CA LYS A 110 -11.57 13.27 -5.69
C LYS A 110 -12.37 12.03 -5.31
N LYS A 111 -12.25 11.59 -4.06
CA LYS A 111 -13.04 10.48 -3.52
C LYS A 111 -14.49 10.92 -3.23
N LYS A 112 -15.42 9.98 -3.10
CA LYS A 112 -16.83 10.25 -2.72
C LYS A 112 -16.97 11.03 -1.41
N ASN A 113 -16.04 10.87 -0.48
CA ASN A 113 -16.00 11.59 0.80
C ASN A 113 -15.35 12.99 0.71
N GLY A 114 -15.12 13.52 -0.49
CA GLY A 114 -14.52 14.83 -0.73
C GLY A 114 -13.01 14.91 -0.59
N LYS A 115 -12.33 13.89 -0.07
CA LYS A 115 -10.87 13.87 0.09
C LYS A 115 -10.18 13.58 -1.24
N TRP A 116 -9.01 14.17 -1.45
CA TRP A 116 -8.16 13.90 -2.60
C TRP A 116 -7.39 12.57 -2.43
N ARG A 117 -7.25 11.85 -3.54
CA ARG A 117 -6.31 10.72 -3.67
C ARG A 117 -5.27 11.12 -4.72
N VAL A 118 -4.01 11.05 -4.35
CA VAL A 118 -2.89 11.22 -5.27
C VAL A 118 -2.44 9.84 -5.73
N CYS A 119 -2.32 9.67 -7.04
CA CYS A 119 -1.83 8.47 -7.69
C CYS A 119 -0.67 8.84 -8.61
N VAL A 120 0.10 7.86 -9.09
CA VAL A 120 1.13 8.04 -10.10
C VAL A 120 0.73 7.29 -11.37
N ASP A 121 0.90 7.92 -12.51
CA ASP A 121 0.57 7.37 -13.82
C ASP A 121 1.72 6.48 -14.34
N PHE A 122 1.75 5.24 -13.91
CA PHE A 122 2.74 4.25 -14.34
C PHE A 122 2.41 3.58 -15.69
N THR A 123 1.57 4.18 -16.55
CA THR A 123 1.15 3.56 -17.82
C THR A 123 2.34 3.12 -18.66
N ASP A 124 3.36 3.98 -18.84
CA ASP A 124 4.52 3.68 -19.68
C ASP A 124 5.41 2.62 -19.04
N LEU A 125 5.67 2.73 -17.74
CA LEU A 125 6.40 1.71 -17.00
C LEU A 125 5.69 0.35 -17.04
N ASN A 126 4.37 0.34 -16.85
CA ASN A 126 3.56 -0.88 -16.92
C ASN A 126 3.55 -1.51 -18.32
N ARG A 127 3.68 -0.71 -19.39
CA ARG A 127 3.82 -1.21 -20.77
C ARG A 127 5.13 -1.95 -20.95
N ALA A 128 6.20 -1.46 -20.35
CA ALA A 128 7.53 -2.07 -20.41
C ALA A 128 7.68 -3.31 -19.51
N CYS A 129 6.76 -3.55 -18.58
CA CYS A 129 6.79 -4.72 -17.71
C CYS A 129 5.93 -5.86 -18.30
N PRO A 130 6.45 -7.11 -18.42
CA PRO A 130 5.63 -8.25 -18.74
C PRO A 130 4.59 -8.50 -17.64
N LYS A 131 3.46 -9.11 -17.99
CA LYS A 131 2.47 -9.52 -17.01
C LYS A 131 2.96 -10.78 -16.27
N ASP A 132 2.89 -10.76 -14.95
CA ASP A 132 3.12 -11.96 -14.14
C ASP A 132 2.02 -13.01 -14.46
N PRO A 133 2.39 -14.25 -14.82
CA PRO A 133 1.44 -15.31 -15.08
C PRO A 133 0.74 -15.85 -13.83
N PHE A 134 1.09 -15.35 -12.65
CA PHE A 134 0.51 -15.79 -11.38
C PHE A 134 -1.01 -15.68 -11.40
N SER A 135 -1.68 -16.81 -11.14
CA SER A 135 -3.13 -16.88 -11.12
C SER A 135 -3.69 -16.28 -9.84
N MET A 136 -4.42 -15.18 -9.96
CA MET A 136 -5.17 -14.61 -8.83
C MET A 136 -6.32 -15.57 -8.45
N PRO A 137 -6.60 -15.76 -7.14
CA PRO A 137 -7.75 -16.54 -6.70
C PRO A 137 -9.05 -15.99 -7.29
N LYS A 138 -9.94 -16.88 -7.76
CA LYS A 138 -11.27 -16.46 -8.22
C LYS A 138 -12.15 -16.15 -7.01
N ILE A 139 -12.97 -15.10 -7.12
CA ILE A 139 -13.88 -14.68 -6.04
C ILE A 139 -14.81 -15.83 -5.63
N ASP A 140 -15.35 -16.57 -6.61
CA ASP A 140 -16.23 -17.71 -6.35
C ASP A 140 -15.55 -18.78 -5.48
N GLN A 141 -14.28 -19.09 -5.74
CA GLN A 141 -13.51 -20.05 -4.91
C GLN A 141 -13.31 -19.54 -3.48
N LEU A 142 -13.12 -18.21 -3.29
CA LEU A 142 -13.01 -17.63 -1.96
C LEU A 142 -14.35 -17.68 -1.21
N VAL A 143 -15.47 -17.44 -1.91
CA VAL A 143 -16.83 -17.55 -1.34
C VAL A 143 -17.11 -19.01 -0.96
N ASP A 144 -16.82 -19.97 -1.84
CA ASP A 144 -17.00 -21.41 -1.56
C ASP A 144 -16.19 -21.85 -0.34
N ALA A 145 -14.95 -21.35 -0.20
CA ALA A 145 -14.10 -21.65 0.95
C ALA A 145 -14.65 -21.12 2.29
N THR A 146 -15.55 -20.12 2.25
CA THR A 146 -16.19 -19.58 3.48
C THR A 146 -17.51 -20.28 3.81
N TYR A 147 -18.04 -21.09 2.90
CA TYR A 147 -19.31 -21.77 3.09
C TYR A 147 -19.27 -22.77 4.26
N GLY A 148 -20.31 -22.80 5.08
CA GLY A 148 -20.45 -23.69 6.23
C GLY A 148 -19.73 -23.22 7.51
N HIS A 149 -18.96 -22.15 7.48
CA HIS A 149 -18.35 -21.58 8.67
C HIS A 149 -19.28 -20.58 9.36
N LEU A 150 -19.53 -20.82 10.67
CA LEU A 150 -20.41 -19.98 11.50
C LEU A 150 -19.77 -18.63 11.86
N ARG A 151 -18.45 -18.53 11.82
CA ARG A 151 -17.69 -17.32 12.15
C ARG A 151 -16.55 -17.15 11.16
N MET A 152 -16.25 -15.90 10.82
CA MET A 152 -15.16 -15.51 9.94
C MET A 152 -14.36 -14.38 10.57
N SER A 153 -13.04 -14.42 10.41
CA SER A 153 -12.13 -13.33 10.77
C SER A 153 -11.63 -12.65 9.51
N PHE A 154 -11.65 -11.32 9.50
CA PHE A 154 -11.12 -10.51 8.40
C PHE A 154 -9.89 -9.76 8.88
N LEU A 155 -8.77 -9.99 8.20
CA LEU A 155 -7.53 -9.28 8.43
C LEU A 155 -7.27 -8.34 7.24
N ASP A 156 -7.00 -7.06 7.54
CA ASP A 156 -6.61 -6.07 6.54
C ASP A 156 -5.19 -5.60 6.83
N ALA A 157 -4.28 -5.86 5.89
CA ALA A 157 -2.90 -5.44 6.05
C ALA A 157 -2.78 -3.93 5.86
N PHE A 158 -2.49 -3.20 6.94
CA PHE A 158 -2.34 -1.76 6.91
C PHE A 158 -1.25 -1.35 5.92
N GLN A 159 -1.62 -0.58 4.88
CA GLN A 159 -0.74 -0.18 3.78
C GLN A 159 0.05 -1.36 3.15
N GLY A 160 -0.59 -2.53 2.97
CA GLY A 160 0.07 -3.79 2.65
C GLY A 160 1.07 -3.73 1.49
N TYR A 161 0.80 -2.95 0.43
CA TYR A 161 1.75 -2.77 -0.67
C TYR A 161 3.04 -2.05 -0.24
N HIS A 162 2.92 -1.03 0.61
CA HIS A 162 4.09 -0.30 1.12
C HIS A 162 4.95 -1.10 2.09
N GLN A 163 4.50 -2.28 2.51
CA GLN A 163 5.31 -3.19 3.32
C GLN A 163 6.31 -4.00 2.48
N ILE A 164 6.12 -4.07 1.17
CA ILE A 164 7.00 -4.80 0.25
C ILE A 164 8.01 -3.81 -0.35
N VAL A 165 9.29 -4.10 -0.15
CA VAL A 165 10.38 -3.25 -0.67
C VAL A 165 10.53 -3.45 -2.17
N LEU A 166 10.81 -2.37 -2.91
CA LEU A 166 11.26 -2.45 -4.29
C LEU A 166 12.73 -2.86 -4.37
N ALA A 167 13.05 -3.69 -5.34
CA ALA A 167 14.44 -3.99 -5.67
C ALA A 167 15.21 -2.69 -5.93
N PRO A 168 16.42 -2.49 -5.35
CA PRO A 168 17.17 -1.24 -5.47
C PRO A 168 17.36 -0.76 -6.91
N GLU A 169 17.58 -1.69 -7.83
CA GLU A 169 17.75 -1.44 -9.27
C GLU A 169 16.48 -0.96 -9.98
N ASP A 170 15.32 -1.12 -9.34
CA ASP A 170 14.02 -0.77 -9.90
C ASP A 170 13.42 0.52 -9.32
N ARG A 171 13.94 1.01 -8.21
CA ARG A 171 13.39 2.19 -7.51
C ARG A 171 13.32 3.42 -8.39
N GLU A 172 14.41 3.75 -9.09
CA GLU A 172 14.47 4.90 -10.00
C GLU A 172 13.39 4.84 -11.09
N LYS A 173 13.00 3.63 -11.53
CA LYS A 173 11.99 3.46 -12.58
C LYS A 173 10.60 3.93 -12.13
N THR A 174 10.36 4.02 -10.82
CA THR A 174 9.09 4.51 -10.24
C THR A 174 9.07 6.03 -10.02
N THR A 175 9.99 6.76 -10.64
CA THR A 175 10.09 8.21 -10.46
C THR A 175 8.88 8.95 -10.99
N PHE A 176 8.42 9.94 -10.21
CA PHE A 176 7.30 10.78 -10.56
C PHE A 176 7.55 12.27 -10.28
N ILE A 177 6.81 13.10 -11.00
CA ILE A 177 6.88 14.56 -10.91
C ILE A 177 6.02 15.03 -9.73
N SER A 178 6.59 15.91 -8.91
CA SER A 178 5.84 16.69 -7.92
C SER A 178 6.16 18.17 -8.05
N PRO A 179 5.37 19.06 -7.44
CA PRO A 179 5.71 20.49 -7.40
C PRO A 179 7.07 20.70 -6.68
N GLY A 180 8.09 21.07 -7.42
CA GLY A 180 9.41 21.44 -6.88
C GLY A 180 10.49 20.35 -6.88
N ALA A 181 10.15 19.06 -6.99
CA ALA A 181 11.14 17.97 -7.03
C ALA A 181 10.59 16.71 -7.67
N ASN A 182 11.48 15.77 -8.01
CA ASN A 182 11.12 14.41 -8.43
C ASN A 182 11.40 13.42 -7.30
N TYR A 183 10.54 12.43 -7.14
CA TYR A 183 10.66 11.40 -6.12
C TYR A 183 10.49 10.02 -6.73
N HIS A 184 11.18 9.03 -6.21
CA HIS A 184 10.94 7.62 -6.49
C HIS A 184 10.47 6.89 -5.24
N TYR A 185 9.86 5.72 -5.41
CA TYR A 185 9.44 4.86 -4.32
C TYR A 185 10.58 3.94 -3.87
N GLU A 186 10.71 3.77 -2.56
CA GLU A 186 11.57 2.76 -1.91
C GLU A 186 10.84 1.42 -1.75
N VAL A 187 9.51 1.48 -1.70
CA VAL A 187 8.61 0.34 -1.51
C VAL A 187 7.63 0.24 -2.68
N MET A 188 6.93 -0.87 -2.79
CA MET A 188 5.98 -1.13 -3.87
C MET A 188 4.80 -0.14 -3.84
N PRO A 189 4.66 0.77 -4.81
CA PRO A 189 3.53 1.69 -4.87
C PRO A 189 2.29 1.04 -5.46
N PHE A 190 1.14 1.70 -5.26
CA PHE A 190 -0.07 1.40 -6.01
C PHE A 190 0.09 1.81 -7.49
N GLY A 191 -0.53 1.04 -8.37
CA GLY A 191 -0.58 1.34 -9.81
C GLY A 191 0.42 0.55 -10.67
N LEU A 192 1.33 -0.21 -10.06
CA LEU A 192 2.20 -1.14 -10.79
C LEU A 192 1.41 -2.37 -11.25
N LYS A 193 1.68 -2.83 -12.48
CA LYS A 193 0.97 -3.92 -13.18
C LYS A 193 0.92 -5.22 -12.40
N ASN A 194 2.02 -5.59 -11.75
CA ASN A 194 2.18 -6.87 -11.07
C ASN A 194 2.10 -6.77 -9.53
N ALA A 195 1.81 -5.57 -8.99
CA ALA A 195 1.73 -5.37 -7.54
C ALA A 195 0.72 -6.31 -6.86
N GLY A 196 -0.44 -6.53 -7.48
CA GLY A 196 -1.45 -7.45 -6.96
C GLY A 196 -0.98 -8.91 -6.91
N ALA A 197 -0.27 -9.37 -7.95
CA ALA A 197 0.27 -10.73 -8.01
C ALA A 197 1.33 -10.95 -6.92
N ILE A 198 2.27 -10.04 -6.78
CA ILE A 198 3.32 -10.10 -5.75
C ILE A 198 2.73 -10.06 -4.34
N TYR A 199 1.75 -9.18 -4.11
CA TYR A 199 1.06 -9.12 -2.84
C TYR A 199 0.34 -10.43 -2.51
N GLN A 200 -0.35 -11.03 -3.48
CA GLN A 200 -1.02 -12.31 -3.30
C GLN A 200 -0.03 -13.45 -3.05
N GLN A 201 1.10 -13.47 -3.75
CA GLN A 201 2.18 -14.45 -3.49
C GLN A 201 2.72 -14.31 -2.06
N MET A 202 2.89 -13.09 -1.56
CA MET A 202 3.26 -12.82 -0.18
C MET A 202 2.25 -13.42 0.79
N MET A 203 0.97 -13.13 0.59
CA MET A 203 -0.11 -13.63 1.46
C MET A 203 -0.16 -15.17 1.50
N MET A 204 -0.02 -15.83 0.34
CA MET A 204 0.00 -17.30 0.26
C MET A 204 1.24 -17.96 0.89
N ARG A 205 2.31 -17.19 1.11
CA ARG A 205 3.49 -17.70 1.85
C ARG A 205 3.38 -17.46 3.35
N MET A 206 2.55 -16.50 3.77
CA MET A 206 2.33 -16.17 5.18
C MET A 206 1.25 -17.04 5.82
N PHE A 207 0.25 -17.43 5.06
CA PHE A 207 -0.95 -18.18 5.48
C PHE A 207 -1.15 -19.45 4.66
#